data_71a380f6dd9c9d2d7276e0dd90b6b2d3
#
_entry.id   71a380f6dd9c9d2d7276e0dd90b6b2d3
#
_cell.length_a   1.000
_cell.length_b   1.000
_cell.length_c   1.000
_cell.angle_alpha   90.00
_cell.angle_beta   90.00
_cell.angle_gamma   90.00
#
_symmetry.space_group_name_H-M   'P 1'
#
loop_
_entity.id
_entity.type
_entity.pdbx_description
1 polymer ?
#
loop_
_entity_poly.entity_id
_entity_poly.type
_entity_poly.pdbx_seq_one_letter_code
_entity_poly.pdbx_strand_id
1 'polypeptide(L)'
;MPAKGIFTLGVGHVRRRTIDPGSKADQPAKMVPVQIVSLTVREWNVLQALKREFAPEEIKPSPWVARANEASVSAEEFYRVAEELTARKIIGRFSTFLEHVKPSVGGVRVTRFNALFHWAVPHGREIEAGGEVGRHRILTHCYWREAGPEFKNVNIMAVAHGTDKQLLLDHKAAIDRHLRSCDIPVSYTNVFWGGRSEIKPSEISPHIYRDWLAEQRQANEVTKL
;
A
#
# COMPACT_ATOMS: atom_id res chain seq x y z
N MET A 1 12.20 -33.50 16.37
CA MET A 1 12.87 -32.60 15.39
C MET A 1 11.83 -31.57 14.96
N PRO A 2 12.04 -30.27 15.16
CA PRO A 2 11.09 -29.27 14.66
C PRO A 2 11.14 -29.26 13.12
N ALA A 3 9.97 -29.31 12.51
CA ALA A 3 9.83 -29.21 11.07
C ALA A 3 10.47 -27.91 10.57
N LYS A 4 11.37 -28.00 9.59
CA LYS A 4 11.91 -26.84 8.89
C LYS A 4 10.78 -26.21 8.07
N GLY A 5 10.08 -25.25 8.68
CA GLY A 5 9.10 -24.44 7.96
C GLY A 5 9.81 -23.57 6.93
N ILE A 6 9.44 -23.69 5.67
CA ILE A 6 9.83 -22.77 4.61
C ILE A 6 8.62 -21.88 4.34
N PHE A 7 8.79 -20.59 4.56
CA PHE A 7 7.77 -19.58 4.24
C PHE A 7 8.07 -18.96 2.87
N THR A 8 7.03 -18.76 2.07
CA THR A 8 7.16 -18.20 0.73
C THR A 8 6.42 -16.87 0.66
N LEU A 9 7.13 -15.83 0.26
CA LEU A 9 6.58 -14.50 0.00
C LEU A 9 6.62 -14.21 -1.50
N GLY A 10 5.52 -13.70 -2.04
CA GLY A 10 5.49 -13.13 -3.38
C GLY A 10 5.98 -11.68 -3.32
N VAL A 11 7.12 -11.39 -3.93
CA VAL A 11 7.65 -10.02 -4.05
C VAL A 11 7.42 -9.53 -5.46
N GLY A 12 6.43 -8.65 -5.62
CA GLY A 12 6.19 -7.95 -6.87
C GLY A 12 6.78 -6.54 -6.83
N HIS A 13 7.73 -6.25 -7.70
CA HIS A 13 8.21 -4.89 -7.90
C HIS A 13 7.62 -4.30 -9.18
N VAL A 14 6.65 -3.41 -9.01
CA VAL A 14 6.34 -2.44 -10.06
C VAL A 14 7.36 -1.31 -9.92
N ARG A 15 8.37 -1.26 -10.78
CA ARG A 15 9.25 -0.09 -10.87
C ARG A 15 8.41 1.07 -11.40
N ARG A 16 7.98 1.95 -10.50
CA ARG A 16 7.51 3.27 -10.90
C ARG A 16 8.72 4.06 -11.39
N ARG A 17 8.77 4.38 -12.67
CA ARG A 17 9.57 5.50 -13.12
C ARG A 17 8.91 6.76 -12.57
N THR A 18 9.66 7.55 -11.81
CA THR A 18 9.29 8.94 -11.53
C THR A 18 9.19 9.60 -12.90
N ILE A 19 8.00 10.03 -13.28
CA ILE A 19 7.82 10.80 -14.51
C ILE A 19 8.34 12.19 -14.17
N ASP A 20 9.48 12.55 -14.71
CA ASP A 20 9.96 13.94 -14.68
C ASP A 20 8.93 14.82 -15.39
N PRO A 21 8.55 15.97 -14.81
CA PRO A 21 7.70 16.93 -15.49
C PRO A 21 8.35 17.32 -16.83
N GLY A 22 7.82 16.82 -17.94
CA GLY A 22 8.36 17.05 -19.29
C GLY A 22 8.86 15.82 -20.02
N SER A 23 9.06 14.67 -19.37
CA SER A 23 9.36 13.43 -20.10
C SER A 23 8.07 12.79 -20.60
N LYS A 24 7.97 12.54 -21.90
CA LYS A 24 6.95 11.64 -22.44
C LYS A 24 7.26 10.23 -21.93
N ALA A 25 6.28 9.56 -21.32
CA ALA A 25 6.42 8.18 -20.90
C ALA A 25 6.34 7.27 -22.14
N ASP A 26 7.46 7.08 -22.83
CA ASP A 26 7.51 6.36 -24.11
C ASP A 26 7.52 4.82 -23.96
N GLN A 27 7.39 4.28 -22.74
CA GLN A 27 7.37 2.82 -22.58
C GLN A 27 6.34 2.38 -21.55
N PRO A 28 5.50 1.39 -21.88
CA PRO A 28 4.61 0.77 -20.90
C PRO A 28 5.43 0.20 -19.74
N ALA A 29 4.90 0.31 -18.52
CA ALA A 29 5.51 -0.28 -17.35
C ALA A 29 5.70 -1.79 -17.60
N LYS A 30 6.94 -2.25 -17.68
CA LYS A 30 7.22 -3.69 -17.78
C LYS A 30 6.78 -4.33 -16.46
N MET A 31 5.78 -5.20 -16.51
CA MET A 31 5.49 -6.10 -15.42
C MET A 31 6.70 -7.00 -15.18
N VAL A 32 7.35 -6.83 -14.03
CA VAL A 32 8.41 -7.75 -13.62
C VAL A 32 7.72 -8.97 -13.00
N PRO A 33 8.07 -10.20 -13.41
CA PRO A 33 7.50 -11.40 -12.82
C PRO A 33 7.67 -11.38 -11.30
N VAL A 34 6.63 -11.78 -10.58
CA VAL A 34 6.67 -11.93 -9.13
C VAL A 34 7.69 -13.01 -8.80
N GLN A 35 8.77 -12.64 -8.11
CA GLN A 35 9.71 -13.62 -7.59
C GLN A 35 9.18 -14.18 -6.27
N ILE A 36 9.08 -15.50 -6.20
CA ILE A 36 8.76 -16.19 -4.97
C ILE A 36 10.07 -16.33 -4.17
N VAL A 37 10.11 -15.72 -3.00
CA VAL A 37 11.27 -15.76 -2.12
C VAL A 37 10.97 -16.68 -0.94
N SER A 38 11.83 -17.66 -0.71
CA SER A 38 11.77 -18.51 0.47
C SER A 38 12.47 -17.84 1.64
N LEU A 39 11.81 -17.83 2.79
CA LEU A 39 12.34 -17.33 4.05
C LEU A 39 12.55 -18.50 5.02
N THR A 40 13.64 -18.43 5.79
CA THR A 40 13.82 -19.32 6.95
C THR A 40 12.86 -18.91 8.08
N VAL A 41 12.64 -19.78 9.04
CA VAL A 41 11.83 -19.47 10.24
C VAL A 41 12.38 -18.25 10.96
N ARG A 42 13.70 -18.12 11.04
CA ARG A 42 14.37 -16.97 11.67
C ARG A 42 14.09 -15.66 10.93
N GLU A 43 14.28 -15.64 9.62
CA GLU A 43 13.98 -14.48 8.79
C GLU A 43 12.51 -14.08 8.88
N TRP A 44 11.62 -15.06 8.91
CA TRP A 44 10.20 -14.83 9.08
C TRP A 44 9.89 -14.18 10.44
N ASN A 45 10.44 -14.72 11.53
CA ASN A 45 10.22 -14.16 12.87
C ASN A 45 10.73 -12.72 12.98
N VAL A 46 11.92 -12.43 12.44
CA VAL A 46 12.47 -11.07 12.42
C VAL A 46 11.57 -10.15 11.58
N LEU A 47 11.12 -10.61 10.42
CA LEU A 47 10.21 -9.81 9.56
C LEU A 47 8.88 -9.53 10.27
N GLN A 48 8.29 -10.49 10.99
CA GLN A 48 7.07 -10.28 11.77
C GLN A 48 7.29 -9.26 12.90
N ALA A 49 8.38 -9.36 13.63
CA ALA A 49 8.72 -8.42 14.68
C ALA A 49 8.95 -6.99 14.14
N LEU A 50 9.54 -6.87 12.93
CA LEU A 50 9.71 -5.58 12.23
C LEU A 50 8.38 -4.96 11.76
N LYS A 51 7.39 -5.79 11.42
CA LYS A 51 6.08 -5.32 10.94
C LYS A 51 5.18 -4.82 12.07
N ARG A 52 5.40 -5.27 13.29
CA ARG A 52 4.59 -4.87 14.42
C ARG A 52 4.85 -3.40 14.78
N GLU A 53 3.80 -2.64 14.94
CA GLU A 53 3.88 -1.26 15.41
C GLU A 53 4.46 -1.17 16.83
N PHE A 54 5.18 -0.10 17.10
CA PHE A 54 5.64 0.20 18.48
C PHE A 54 4.50 0.85 19.26
N ALA A 55 4.25 0.35 20.46
CA ALA A 55 3.51 1.11 21.44
C ALA A 55 4.36 2.29 21.94
N PRO A 56 3.75 3.41 22.37
CA PRO A 56 4.50 4.58 22.84
C PRO A 56 5.56 4.24 23.91
N GLU A 57 5.27 3.29 24.79
CA GLU A 57 6.13 2.84 25.87
C GLU A 57 7.35 2.04 25.40
N GLU A 58 7.29 1.53 24.17
CA GLU A 58 8.37 0.76 23.54
C GLU A 58 9.39 1.67 22.84
N ILE A 59 9.07 2.96 22.64
CA ILE A 59 9.96 3.93 22.02
C ILE A 59 11.01 4.37 23.06
N LYS A 60 12.10 3.60 23.12
CA LYS A 60 13.24 3.77 24.02
C LYS A 60 14.51 3.92 23.18
N PRO A 61 15.65 4.31 23.81
CA PRO A 61 16.93 4.42 23.07
C PRO A 61 17.36 3.16 22.30
N SER A 62 16.92 1.98 22.75
CA SER A 62 17.20 0.70 22.08
C SER A 62 15.89 -0.09 21.86
N PRO A 63 14.98 0.37 21.01
CA PRO A 63 13.65 -0.24 20.87
C PRO A 63 13.70 -1.65 20.26
N TRP A 64 14.75 -1.94 19.50
CA TRP A 64 14.90 -3.20 18.79
C TRP A 64 15.28 -4.39 19.65
N VAL A 65 15.77 -4.17 20.87
CA VAL A 65 16.08 -5.27 21.81
C VAL A 65 14.82 -6.06 22.16
N ALA A 66 13.71 -5.38 22.40
CA ALA A 66 12.44 -6.04 22.65
C ALA A 66 11.96 -6.84 21.42
N ARG A 67 12.12 -6.29 20.22
CA ARG A 67 11.78 -6.95 18.96
C ARG A 67 12.66 -8.17 18.67
N ALA A 68 13.94 -8.09 18.99
CA ALA A 68 14.86 -9.21 18.88
C ALA A 68 14.43 -10.37 19.80
N ASN A 69 14.04 -10.05 21.04
CA ASN A 69 13.53 -11.04 21.99
C ASN A 69 12.24 -11.70 21.49
N GLU A 70 11.30 -10.94 20.90
CA GLU A 70 10.09 -11.47 20.26
C GLU A 70 10.42 -12.44 19.11
N ALA A 71 11.43 -12.09 18.32
CA ALA A 71 11.91 -12.94 17.23
C ALA A 71 12.75 -14.14 17.71
N SER A 72 13.03 -14.23 19.02
CA SER A 72 13.88 -15.24 19.64
C SER A 72 15.32 -15.25 19.11
N VAL A 73 15.88 -14.05 18.88
CA VAL A 73 17.27 -13.85 18.43
C VAL A 73 17.96 -12.78 19.28
N SER A 74 19.28 -12.69 19.19
CA SER A 74 20.01 -11.56 19.78
C SER A 74 19.75 -10.26 19.02
N ALA A 75 19.96 -9.11 19.65
CA ALA A 75 19.82 -7.81 18.97
C ALA A 75 20.76 -7.70 17.77
N GLU A 76 22.00 -8.18 17.89
CA GLU A 76 22.97 -8.20 16.82
C GLU A 76 22.50 -9.06 15.62
N GLU A 77 21.98 -10.23 15.91
CA GLU A 77 21.44 -11.12 14.87
C GLU A 77 20.18 -10.51 14.23
N PHE A 78 19.35 -9.83 14.99
CA PHE A 78 18.18 -9.13 14.50
C PHE A 78 18.54 -8.08 13.45
N TYR A 79 19.55 -7.25 13.73
CA TYR A 79 20.05 -6.25 12.78
C TYR A 79 20.63 -6.91 11.53
N ARG A 80 21.46 -7.92 11.69
CA ARG A 80 22.08 -8.63 10.57
C ARG A 80 21.03 -9.23 9.63
N VAL A 81 20.01 -9.88 10.18
CA VAL A 81 18.92 -10.45 9.37
C VAL A 81 18.08 -9.35 8.69
N ALA A 82 17.82 -8.23 9.36
CA ALA A 82 17.11 -7.10 8.77
C ALA A 82 17.90 -6.48 7.59
N GLU A 83 19.21 -6.36 7.71
CA GLU A 83 20.12 -5.91 6.63
C GLU A 83 20.13 -6.89 5.45
N GLU A 84 20.22 -8.18 5.71
CA GLU A 84 20.13 -9.22 4.68
C GLU A 84 18.78 -9.19 3.92
N LEU A 85 17.67 -9.05 4.64
CA LEU A 85 16.34 -8.90 4.04
C LEU A 85 16.23 -7.62 3.22
N THR A 86 16.88 -6.54 3.65
CA THR A 86 16.94 -5.27 2.92
C THR A 86 17.78 -5.42 1.65
N ALA A 87 18.96 -6.05 1.74
CA ALA A 87 19.83 -6.31 0.59
C ALA A 87 19.13 -7.18 -0.47
N ARG A 88 18.31 -8.14 -0.04
CA ARG A 88 17.47 -8.98 -0.90
C ARG A 88 16.20 -8.25 -1.39
N LYS A 89 16.01 -6.99 -1.03
CA LYS A 89 14.83 -6.15 -1.38
C LYS A 89 13.48 -6.73 -0.92
N ILE A 90 13.50 -7.54 0.13
CA ILE A 90 12.29 -8.01 0.82
C ILE A 90 11.74 -6.88 1.69
N ILE A 91 12.63 -6.18 2.41
CA ILE A 91 12.31 -4.91 3.07
C ILE A 91 12.60 -3.81 2.05
N GLY A 92 11.56 -3.17 1.55
CA GLY A 92 11.68 -2.10 0.55
C GLY A 92 11.96 -0.74 1.18
N ARG A 93 11.35 -0.47 2.32
CA ARG A 93 11.45 0.80 3.04
C ARG A 93 11.08 0.61 4.50
N PHE A 94 11.84 1.25 5.36
CA PHE A 94 11.48 1.44 6.75
C PHE A 94 11.05 2.89 6.96
N SER A 95 9.86 3.14 7.47
CA SER A 95 9.37 4.51 7.65
C SER A 95 8.34 4.60 8.77
N THR A 96 8.26 5.76 9.37
CA THR A 96 7.20 6.12 10.30
C THR A 96 5.90 6.34 9.54
N PHE A 97 4.79 5.84 10.07
CA PHE A 97 3.46 6.15 9.59
C PHE A 97 2.89 7.32 10.39
N LEU A 98 2.44 8.38 9.71
CA LEU A 98 1.83 9.53 10.34
C LEU A 98 0.30 9.39 10.34
N GLU A 99 -0.31 9.27 11.52
CA GLU A 99 -1.77 9.31 11.67
C GLU A 99 -2.30 10.76 11.60
N HIS A 100 -2.30 11.32 10.41
CA HIS A 100 -2.63 12.73 10.19
C HIS A 100 -4.12 13.08 10.35
N VAL A 101 -5.01 12.09 10.36
CA VAL A 101 -6.48 12.28 10.50
C VAL A 101 -6.92 12.30 11.95
N LYS A 102 -6.22 11.60 12.84
CA LYS A 102 -6.50 11.63 14.28
C LYS A 102 -5.96 12.91 14.90
N PRO A 103 -6.65 13.48 15.91
CA PRO A 103 -6.08 14.59 16.68
C PRO A 103 -4.80 14.14 17.40
N SER A 104 -3.77 14.97 17.36
CA SER A 104 -2.61 14.81 18.23
C SER A 104 -3.01 14.96 19.70
N VAL A 105 -2.09 14.64 20.63
CA VAL A 105 -2.30 14.86 22.07
C VAL A 105 -2.68 16.32 22.38
N GLY A 106 -2.23 17.30 21.58
CA GLY A 106 -2.63 18.70 21.68
C GLY A 106 -3.93 19.06 20.93
N GLY A 107 -4.68 18.10 20.43
CA GLY A 107 -5.94 18.33 19.70
C GLY A 107 -5.76 18.85 18.27
N VAL A 108 -4.54 18.97 17.77
CA VAL A 108 -4.24 19.47 16.44
C VAL A 108 -4.36 18.33 15.43
N ARG A 109 -5.14 18.55 14.37
CA ARG A 109 -5.23 17.66 13.21
C ARG A 109 -4.41 18.24 12.06
N VAL A 110 -3.55 17.42 11.48
CA VAL A 110 -2.75 17.81 10.29
C VAL A 110 -3.66 17.90 9.07
N THR A 111 -4.60 16.93 8.92
CA THR A 111 -5.63 16.97 7.89
C THR A 111 -6.98 16.63 8.48
N ARG A 112 -8.04 17.14 7.84
CA ARG A 112 -9.43 16.93 8.26
C ARG A 112 -10.20 16.04 7.30
N PHE A 113 -9.88 16.12 6.02
CA PHE A 113 -10.56 15.40 4.96
C PHE A 113 -9.61 14.47 4.24
N ASN A 114 -10.10 13.28 3.97
CA ASN A 114 -9.45 12.26 3.16
C ASN A 114 -10.38 11.97 1.98
N ALA A 115 -9.92 12.23 0.77
CA ALA A 115 -10.68 12.05 -0.44
C ALA A 115 -10.02 10.99 -1.32
N LEU A 116 -10.82 10.07 -1.85
CA LEU A 116 -10.43 9.14 -2.89
C LEU A 116 -11.09 9.58 -4.20
N PHE A 117 -10.28 10.05 -5.12
CA PHE A 117 -10.70 10.47 -6.45
C PHE A 117 -10.68 9.27 -7.39
N HIS A 118 -11.68 9.14 -8.22
CA HIS A 118 -11.86 8.04 -9.15
C HIS A 118 -12.03 8.54 -10.58
N TRP A 119 -11.43 7.80 -11.54
CA TRP A 119 -11.64 8.02 -12.97
C TRP A 119 -11.74 6.67 -13.69
N ALA A 120 -12.61 6.60 -14.69
CA ALA A 120 -12.63 5.55 -15.67
C ALA A 120 -12.10 6.11 -16.98
N VAL A 121 -10.93 5.65 -17.40
CA VAL A 121 -10.28 6.00 -18.67
C VAL A 121 -10.28 4.80 -19.61
N PRO A 122 -10.12 5.00 -20.93
CA PRO A 122 -10.07 3.90 -21.88
C PRO A 122 -8.97 2.90 -21.55
N HIS A 123 -9.26 1.63 -21.79
CA HIS A 123 -8.26 0.57 -21.67
C HIS A 123 -7.06 0.85 -22.57
N GLY A 124 -5.86 0.66 -22.01
CA GLY A 124 -4.59 0.99 -22.66
C GLY A 124 -4.10 2.42 -22.42
N ARG A 125 -4.94 3.31 -21.83
CA ARG A 125 -4.54 4.69 -21.48
C ARG A 125 -4.26 4.89 -19.97
N GLU A 126 -4.30 3.81 -19.18
CA GLU A 126 -4.22 3.88 -17.70
C GLU A 126 -2.87 4.42 -17.22
N ILE A 127 -1.79 3.99 -17.85
CA ILE A 127 -0.43 4.44 -17.47
C ILE A 127 -0.24 5.92 -17.75
N GLU A 128 -0.70 6.38 -18.90
CA GLU A 128 -0.65 7.78 -19.27
C GLU A 128 -1.52 8.63 -18.33
N ALA A 129 -2.79 8.23 -18.16
CA ALA A 129 -3.72 8.93 -17.28
C ALA A 129 -3.22 8.95 -15.82
N GLY A 130 -2.75 7.82 -15.31
CA GLY A 130 -2.17 7.73 -13.97
C GLY A 130 -0.93 8.61 -13.80
N GLY A 131 -0.11 8.72 -14.85
CA GLY A 131 1.04 9.61 -14.91
C GLY A 131 0.62 11.08 -14.81
N GLU A 132 -0.35 11.51 -15.60
CA GLU A 132 -0.85 12.89 -15.58
C GLU A 132 -1.57 13.24 -14.28
N VAL A 133 -2.40 12.33 -13.75
CA VAL A 133 -3.04 12.49 -12.43
C VAL A 133 -1.98 12.61 -11.34
N GLY A 134 -0.98 11.74 -11.33
CA GLY A 134 0.05 11.66 -10.29
C GLY A 134 0.97 12.89 -10.19
N ARG A 135 0.95 13.79 -11.19
CA ARG A 135 1.74 15.06 -11.18
C ARG A 135 1.19 16.10 -10.20
N HIS A 136 -0.05 15.95 -9.78
CA HIS A 136 -0.70 16.93 -8.91
C HIS A 136 -0.26 16.78 -7.46
N ARG A 137 0.38 17.80 -6.89
CA ARG A 137 0.98 17.79 -5.54
C ARG A 137 0.01 17.53 -4.40
N ILE A 138 -1.28 17.76 -4.61
CA ILE A 138 -2.32 17.48 -3.62
C ILE A 138 -2.50 15.98 -3.38
N LEU A 139 -2.04 15.14 -4.32
CA LEU A 139 -2.19 13.70 -4.28
C LEU A 139 -1.00 13.06 -3.55
N THR A 140 -1.31 12.20 -2.58
CA THR A 140 -0.32 11.40 -1.87
C THR A 140 -0.09 10.05 -2.53
N HIS A 141 -1.11 9.52 -3.20
CA HIS A 141 -1.08 8.25 -3.89
C HIS A 141 -1.88 8.33 -5.18
N CYS A 142 -1.42 7.62 -6.20
CA CYS A 142 -2.16 7.38 -7.42
C CYS A 142 -2.00 5.90 -7.80
N TYR A 143 -3.13 5.24 -8.09
CA TYR A 143 -3.17 3.82 -8.38
C TYR A 143 -3.84 3.56 -9.72
N TRP A 144 -3.30 2.62 -10.46
CA TRP A 144 -4.03 1.91 -11.48
C TRP A 144 -4.56 0.60 -10.89
N ARG A 145 -5.81 0.27 -11.21
CA ARG A 145 -6.43 -1.00 -10.85
C ARG A 145 -7.29 -1.47 -12.00
N GLU A 146 -7.31 -2.77 -12.23
CA GLU A 146 -8.31 -3.38 -13.07
C GLU A 146 -9.65 -3.38 -12.32
N ALA A 147 -10.70 -2.88 -12.97
CA ALA A 147 -12.04 -2.84 -12.41
C ALA A 147 -13.07 -3.20 -13.49
N GLY A 148 -14.12 -3.91 -13.07
CA GLY A 148 -15.21 -4.32 -13.92
C GLY A 148 -16.36 -3.31 -14.01
N PRO A 149 -17.40 -3.65 -14.78
CA PRO A 149 -18.59 -2.81 -14.98
C PRO A 149 -19.33 -2.47 -13.68
N GLU A 150 -19.27 -3.34 -12.67
CA GLU A 150 -19.86 -3.16 -11.35
C GLU A 150 -19.29 -1.95 -10.62
N PHE A 151 -18.05 -1.53 -10.94
CA PHE A 151 -17.41 -0.33 -10.44
C PHE A 151 -17.31 0.80 -11.48
N LYS A 152 -18.23 0.81 -12.48
CA LYS A 152 -18.22 1.81 -13.57
C LYS A 152 -16.92 1.84 -14.37
N ASN A 153 -16.20 0.71 -14.45
CA ASN A 153 -14.89 0.57 -15.08
C ASN A 153 -13.84 1.56 -14.55
N VAL A 154 -13.97 1.97 -13.30
CA VAL A 154 -12.95 2.83 -12.65
C VAL A 154 -11.62 2.11 -12.61
N ASN A 155 -10.62 2.68 -13.25
CA ASN A 155 -9.29 2.09 -13.35
C ASN A 155 -8.16 3.01 -12.86
N ILE A 156 -8.45 4.30 -12.60
CA ILE A 156 -7.52 5.22 -11.94
C ILE A 156 -8.13 5.71 -10.64
N MET A 157 -7.33 5.65 -9.57
CA MET A 157 -7.71 6.13 -8.25
C MET A 157 -6.57 6.95 -7.66
N ALA A 158 -6.89 8.04 -6.97
CA ALA A 158 -5.90 8.84 -6.29
C ALA A 158 -6.39 9.35 -4.94
N VAL A 159 -5.48 9.44 -3.97
CA VAL A 159 -5.77 9.88 -2.61
C VAL A 159 -5.29 11.30 -2.41
N ALA A 160 -6.17 12.15 -1.93
CA ALA A 160 -5.88 13.53 -1.55
C ALA A 160 -6.25 13.78 -0.09
N HIS A 161 -5.46 14.60 0.58
CA HIS A 161 -5.69 15.01 1.95
C HIS A 161 -5.70 16.52 2.08
N GLY A 162 -6.56 17.05 2.95
CA GLY A 162 -6.63 18.48 3.17
C GLY A 162 -7.45 18.87 4.40
N THR A 163 -7.40 20.14 4.74
CA THR A 163 -8.16 20.75 5.82
C THR A 163 -9.47 21.37 5.34
N ASP A 164 -9.57 21.63 4.05
CA ASP A 164 -10.73 22.25 3.39
C ASP A 164 -11.29 21.32 2.32
N LYS A 165 -12.58 21.04 2.40
CA LYS A 165 -13.28 20.13 1.49
C LYS A 165 -13.45 20.75 0.09
N GLN A 166 -13.75 22.05 0.03
CA GLN A 166 -13.96 22.73 -1.24
C GLN A 166 -12.63 22.81 -2.01
N LEU A 167 -11.52 23.11 -1.34
CA LEU A 167 -10.20 23.10 -1.96
C LEU A 167 -9.86 21.75 -2.59
N LEU A 168 -10.21 20.64 -1.94
CA LEU A 168 -10.01 19.30 -2.51
C LEU A 168 -10.87 19.08 -3.77
N LEU A 169 -12.10 19.58 -3.79
CA LEU A 169 -12.97 19.51 -4.97
C LEU A 169 -12.44 20.39 -6.11
N ASP A 170 -11.89 21.55 -5.79
CA ASP A 170 -11.30 22.44 -6.79
C ASP A 170 -10.06 21.81 -7.44
N HIS A 171 -9.22 21.14 -6.65
CA HIS A 171 -8.11 20.33 -7.16
C HIS A 171 -8.61 19.19 -8.04
N LYS A 172 -9.65 18.47 -7.61
CA LYS A 172 -10.26 17.41 -8.42
C LYS A 172 -10.73 17.94 -9.77
N ALA A 173 -11.44 19.08 -9.77
CA ALA A 173 -11.90 19.73 -10.99
C ALA A 173 -10.74 20.19 -11.89
N ALA A 174 -9.63 20.65 -11.28
CA ALA A 174 -8.42 20.99 -12.03
C ALA A 174 -7.77 19.78 -12.70
N ILE A 175 -7.72 18.63 -12.00
CA ILE A 175 -7.23 17.37 -12.55
C ILE A 175 -8.12 16.92 -13.72
N ASP A 176 -9.44 17.01 -13.57
CA ASP A 176 -10.39 16.63 -14.63
C ASP A 176 -10.20 17.51 -15.89
N ARG A 177 -9.95 18.81 -15.71
CA ARG A 177 -9.62 19.72 -16.83
C ARG A 177 -8.29 19.35 -17.46
N HIS A 178 -7.30 19.02 -16.66
CA HIS A 178 -5.98 18.61 -17.14
C HIS A 178 -6.05 17.36 -18.01
N LEU A 179 -6.76 16.32 -17.55
CA LEU A 179 -6.96 15.09 -18.33
C LEU A 179 -7.60 15.39 -19.69
N ARG A 180 -8.61 16.26 -19.73
CA ARG A 180 -9.24 16.70 -20.99
C ARG A 180 -8.25 17.43 -21.90
N SER A 181 -7.39 18.29 -21.36
CA SER A 181 -6.37 19.00 -22.14
C SER A 181 -5.27 18.09 -22.69
N CYS A 182 -5.13 16.89 -22.12
CA CYS A 182 -4.23 15.83 -22.60
C CYS A 182 -4.93 14.85 -23.55
N ASP A 183 -6.16 15.17 -24.01
CA ASP A 183 -6.98 14.28 -24.84
C ASP A 183 -7.20 12.89 -24.22
N ILE A 184 -7.30 12.82 -22.88
CA ILE A 184 -7.61 11.59 -22.16
C ILE A 184 -9.10 11.58 -21.85
N PRO A 185 -9.90 10.74 -22.56
CA PRO A 185 -11.33 10.63 -22.29
C PRO A 185 -11.59 10.06 -20.92
N VAL A 186 -12.53 10.64 -20.18
CA VAL A 186 -12.99 10.15 -18.89
C VAL A 186 -14.47 9.83 -19.02
N SER A 187 -14.83 8.55 -18.96
CA SER A 187 -16.21 8.09 -19.08
C SER A 187 -16.97 8.16 -17.76
N TYR A 188 -16.27 8.10 -16.64
CA TYR A 188 -16.83 8.25 -15.30
C TYR A 188 -15.80 8.85 -14.35
N THR A 189 -16.25 9.70 -13.45
CA THR A 189 -15.44 10.27 -12.38
C THR A 189 -16.26 10.51 -11.12
N ASN A 190 -15.67 10.33 -9.96
CA ASN A 190 -16.31 10.53 -8.67
C ASN A 190 -15.30 10.87 -7.56
N VAL A 191 -15.83 11.29 -6.41
CA VAL A 191 -15.09 11.54 -5.18
C VAL A 191 -15.74 10.79 -4.05
N PHE A 192 -14.97 9.94 -3.38
CA PHE A 192 -15.38 9.30 -2.13
C PHE A 192 -14.66 9.96 -0.96
N TRP A 193 -15.39 10.22 0.09
CA TRP A 193 -14.84 10.82 1.31
C TRP A 193 -14.55 9.71 2.31
N GLY A 194 -13.30 9.60 2.72
CA GLY A 194 -12.91 8.71 3.79
C GLY A 194 -13.56 9.10 5.10
N GLY A 195 -14.18 8.13 5.76
CA GLY A 195 -14.68 8.24 7.12
C GLY A 195 -13.57 7.96 8.13
N ARG A 196 -13.94 7.35 9.25
CA ARG A 196 -13.00 6.88 10.26
C ARG A 196 -12.17 5.73 9.65
N SER A 197 -10.88 5.94 9.56
CA SER A 197 -9.94 4.91 9.12
C SER A 197 -9.55 4.05 10.33
N GLU A 198 -9.71 2.75 10.22
CA GLU A 198 -9.07 1.78 11.10
C GLU A 198 -7.92 1.13 10.33
N ILE A 199 -6.71 1.34 10.84
CA ILE A 199 -5.56 0.63 10.31
C ILE A 199 -5.55 -0.73 10.98
N LYS A 200 -5.82 -1.76 10.19
CA LYS A 200 -5.60 -3.14 10.61
C LYS A 200 -4.25 -3.56 10.05
N PRO A 201 -3.35 -4.10 10.86
CA PRO A 201 -2.20 -4.81 10.33
C PRO A 201 -2.75 -6.00 9.53
N SER A 202 -2.88 -5.82 8.23
CA SER A 202 -3.31 -6.88 7.34
C SER A 202 -2.10 -7.44 6.61
N GLU A 203 -1.97 -8.73 6.68
CA GLU A 203 -0.98 -9.45 5.94
C GLU A 203 -1.61 -9.99 4.66
N ILE A 204 -1.25 -9.40 3.52
CA ILE A 204 -1.57 -9.99 2.23
C ILE A 204 -0.46 -10.99 1.94
N SER A 205 -0.56 -12.17 2.53
CA SER A 205 0.38 -13.26 2.30
C SER A 205 -0.34 -14.47 1.69
N PRO A 206 0.34 -15.28 0.88
CA PRO A 206 -0.23 -16.53 0.37
C PRO A 206 -0.67 -17.50 1.46
N HIS A 207 -0.09 -17.40 2.66
CA HIS A 207 -0.46 -18.24 3.82
C HIS A 207 -1.82 -17.84 4.36
N ILE A 208 -2.04 -16.56 4.66
CA ILE A 208 -3.32 -16.06 5.16
C ILE A 208 -4.45 -16.36 4.16
N TYR A 209 -4.18 -16.22 2.87
CA TYR A 209 -5.16 -16.57 1.85
C TYR A 209 -5.49 -18.06 1.85
N ARG A 210 -4.51 -18.94 2.00
CA ARG A 210 -4.75 -20.40 2.11
C ARG A 210 -5.52 -20.76 3.36
N ASP A 211 -5.17 -20.16 4.49
CA ASP A 211 -5.84 -20.41 5.77
C ASP A 211 -7.31 -19.96 5.69
N TRP A 212 -7.54 -18.76 5.15
CA TRP A 212 -8.88 -18.27 4.87
C TRP A 212 -9.67 -19.20 3.92
N LEU A 213 -9.05 -19.70 2.84
CA LEU A 213 -9.70 -20.66 1.94
C LEU A 213 -10.05 -21.97 2.64
N ALA A 214 -9.20 -22.45 3.55
CA ALA A 214 -9.47 -23.66 4.33
C ALA A 214 -10.66 -23.45 5.26
N GLU A 215 -10.71 -22.31 5.96
CA GLU A 215 -11.85 -21.92 6.81
C GLU A 215 -13.16 -21.84 6.03
N GLN A 216 -13.14 -21.23 4.83
CA GLN A 216 -14.33 -21.12 3.97
C GLN A 216 -14.84 -22.48 3.51
N ARG A 217 -13.96 -23.43 3.21
CA ARG A 217 -14.32 -24.79 2.84
C ARG A 217 -14.99 -25.53 3.99
N GLN A 218 -14.42 -25.44 5.20
CA GLN A 218 -15.00 -26.05 6.40
C GLN A 218 -16.37 -25.47 6.72
N ALA A 219 -16.52 -24.15 6.66
CA ALA A 219 -17.81 -23.49 6.88
C ALA A 219 -18.88 -23.94 5.88
N ASN A 220 -18.51 -24.10 4.60
CA ASN A 220 -19.44 -24.58 3.56
C ASN A 220 -19.81 -26.07 3.69
N GLU A 221 -18.93 -26.86 4.29
CA GLU A 221 -19.22 -28.29 4.57
C GLU A 221 -20.19 -28.44 5.74
N VAL A 222 -20.01 -27.62 6.78
CA VAL A 222 -20.90 -27.61 7.97
C VAL A 222 -22.32 -27.11 7.60
N THR A 223 -22.45 -26.24 6.63
CA THR A 223 -23.77 -25.69 6.21
C THR A 223 -24.54 -26.67 5.32
N LYS A 224 -23.93 -27.77 4.87
CA LYS A 224 -24.56 -28.80 4.01
C LYS A 224 -25.06 -30.00 4.81
N LEU A 225 -24.88 -30.04 6.12
CA LEU A 225 -25.44 -31.03 7.07
C LEU A 225 -26.66 -30.46 7.77
#